data_e567fd58164633d906c816ee8d988005
#
_entry.id   e567fd58164633d906c816ee8d988005
#
_cell.length_a   1.000
_cell.length_b   1.000
_cell.length_c   1.000
_cell.angle_alpha   90.00
_cell.angle_beta   90.00
_cell.angle_gamma   90.00
#
_symmetry.space_group_name_H-M   'P 1'
#
loop_
_entity.id
_entity.type
_entity.pdbx_description
1 polymer ?
#
loop_
_entity_poly.entity_id
_entity_poly.type
_entity_poly.pdbx_seq_one_letter_code
_entity_poly.pdbx_strand_id
1 'polypeptide(L)'
;MKKNASPRIIALTFLAALACGCLLTACGCTREAEQPDLKPVIYLYPEEKEDVSVELDYAGDLTCTYPEYNGKWSVTVQPDGTLTDADGQTYNYLYWEGENDTAYDFSKGFCVAGSDTAAFLESALDQLGLTRKEANEFIVYWLPLMQDNPYNVISFQADAYTQAAQLHIDPEPDTLLRVFMAWKPV
;
A
#
# COMPACT_ATOMS: atom_id res chain seq x y z
N MET A 1 6.22 27.65 -44.58
CA MET A 1 6.89 27.90 -43.30
C MET A 1 6.26 26.97 -42.26
N LYS A 2 6.90 25.86 -41.93
CA LYS A 2 6.47 24.90 -40.89
C LYS A 2 7.20 25.25 -39.59
N LYS A 3 6.46 25.59 -38.53
CA LYS A 3 7.02 25.78 -37.18
C LYS A 3 7.08 24.42 -36.48
N ASN A 4 8.30 23.95 -36.23
CA ASN A 4 8.57 22.82 -35.35
C ASN A 4 8.30 23.20 -33.89
N ALA A 5 7.39 22.48 -33.23
CA ALA A 5 7.20 22.54 -31.79
C ALA A 5 8.04 21.43 -31.15
N SER A 6 9.04 21.80 -30.35
CA SER A 6 9.83 20.88 -29.53
C SER A 6 9.04 20.40 -28.33
N PRO A 7 9.14 19.14 -27.93
CA PRO A 7 8.50 18.68 -26.68
C PRO A 7 9.28 19.21 -25.49
N ARG A 8 8.56 19.87 -24.58
CA ARG A 8 9.10 20.29 -23.29
C ARG A 8 9.07 19.10 -22.32
N ILE A 9 10.25 18.59 -22.01
CA ILE A 9 10.45 17.64 -20.91
C ILE A 9 10.47 18.46 -19.62
N ILE A 10 9.47 18.27 -18.77
CA ILE A 10 9.45 18.85 -17.42
C ILE A 10 10.10 17.83 -16.48
N ALA A 11 11.36 18.10 -16.08
CA ALA A 11 12.01 17.36 -15.01
C ALA A 11 11.64 18.02 -13.68
N LEU A 12 10.86 17.33 -12.83
CA LEU A 12 10.64 17.72 -11.45
C LEU A 12 11.79 17.16 -10.60
N THR A 13 12.67 18.05 -10.16
CA THR A 13 13.71 17.72 -9.18
C THR A 13 13.16 18.00 -7.79
N PHE A 14 12.99 16.96 -6.97
CA PHE A 14 12.73 17.11 -5.53
C PHE A 14 14.05 17.32 -4.79
N LEU A 15 14.14 18.46 -4.10
CA LEU A 15 15.27 18.82 -3.25
C LEU A 15 15.05 18.24 -1.85
N ALA A 16 15.86 17.25 -1.47
CA ALA A 16 15.88 16.73 -0.10
C ALA A 16 16.64 17.69 0.80
N ALA A 17 15.99 18.25 1.82
CA ALA A 17 16.62 19.05 2.85
C ALA A 17 17.17 18.14 3.96
N LEU A 18 18.50 18.07 4.07
CA LEU A 18 19.24 17.42 5.14
C LEU A 18 19.23 18.34 6.37
N ALA A 19 18.53 17.99 7.45
CA ALA A 19 18.65 18.67 8.73
C ALA A 19 19.60 17.90 9.65
N CYS A 20 20.72 18.54 9.94
CA CYS A 20 21.80 18.10 10.83
C CYS A 20 21.36 18.21 12.30
N GLY A 21 21.74 17.21 13.10
CA GLY A 21 21.31 16.97 14.46
C GLY A 21 21.77 17.95 15.52
N CYS A 22 21.12 17.88 16.67
CA CYS A 22 21.66 18.23 17.98
C CYS A 22 21.29 17.14 18.98
N LEU A 23 22.31 16.52 19.58
CA LEU A 23 22.17 15.67 20.76
C LEU A 23 21.53 16.46 21.90
N LEU A 24 20.40 15.99 22.38
CA LEU A 24 19.94 16.25 23.74
C LEU A 24 19.51 14.92 24.35
N THR A 25 20.35 14.44 25.26
CA THR A 25 20.04 13.37 26.20
C THR A 25 18.91 13.83 27.11
N ALA A 26 17.71 13.25 26.92
CA ALA A 26 16.63 13.36 27.88
C ALA A 26 16.01 11.98 28.09
N CYS A 27 15.89 11.64 29.35
CA CYS A 27 15.39 10.46 30.01
C CYS A 27 14.14 9.84 29.36
N GLY A 28 14.24 8.56 29.08
CA GLY A 28 13.30 7.51 28.85
C GLY A 28 11.79 7.75 28.88
N CYS A 29 11.23 7.84 27.71
CA CYS A 29 10.04 7.12 27.29
C CYS A 29 10.31 6.75 25.84
N THR A 30 10.71 5.53 25.59
CA THR A 30 10.68 4.97 24.24
C THR A 30 9.21 4.81 23.89
N ARG A 31 8.61 5.84 23.28
CA ARG A 31 7.48 5.64 22.42
C ARG A 31 7.99 4.68 21.35
N GLU A 32 7.45 3.48 21.28
CA GLU A 32 7.59 2.66 20.09
C GLU A 32 7.18 3.57 18.93
N ALA A 33 8.03 3.68 17.93
CA ALA A 33 7.73 4.53 16.79
C ALA A 33 6.44 3.98 16.14
N GLU A 34 5.45 4.86 16.01
CA GLU A 34 4.25 4.57 15.22
C GLU A 34 4.70 3.97 13.89
N GLN A 35 4.17 2.79 13.57
CA GLN A 35 4.54 2.08 12.34
C GLN A 35 3.54 2.49 11.27
N PRO A 36 3.98 3.13 10.16
CA PRO A 36 3.06 3.51 9.12
C PRO A 36 2.61 2.28 8.32
N ASP A 37 1.30 2.18 8.08
CA ASP A 37 0.72 1.29 7.08
C ASP A 37 0.80 1.99 5.72
N LEU A 38 1.84 1.64 4.95
CA LEU A 38 2.11 2.24 3.65
C LEU A 38 1.55 1.39 2.51
N LYS A 39 0.93 2.07 1.53
CA LYS A 39 0.43 1.47 0.30
C LYS A 39 -0.68 0.41 0.44
N PRO A 40 -1.59 0.44 1.43
CA PRO A 40 -2.79 -0.37 1.34
C PRO A 40 -3.64 0.07 0.14
N VAL A 41 -4.05 -0.90 -0.66
CA VAL A 41 -4.95 -0.70 -1.81
C VAL A 41 -6.09 -1.72 -1.76
N ILE A 42 -7.27 -1.33 -2.25
CA ILE A 42 -8.45 -2.18 -2.30
C ILE A 42 -8.87 -2.30 -3.76
N TYR A 43 -8.68 -3.48 -4.34
CA TYR A 43 -9.20 -3.84 -5.65
C TYR A 43 -10.59 -4.48 -5.49
N LEU A 44 -11.48 -4.18 -6.42
CA LEU A 44 -12.83 -4.72 -6.45
C LEU A 44 -13.09 -5.34 -7.83
N TYR A 45 -13.60 -6.59 -7.86
CA TYR A 45 -13.82 -7.34 -9.09
C TYR A 45 -15.19 -8.04 -9.03
N PRO A 46 -16.30 -7.34 -9.29
CA PRO A 46 -17.63 -7.97 -9.36
C PRO A 46 -17.77 -8.79 -10.67
N GLU A 47 -18.68 -9.77 -10.68
CA GLU A 47 -19.00 -10.53 -11.90
C GLU A 47 -19.70 -9.66 -12.97
N GLU A 48 -20.51 -8.70 -12.54
CA GLU A 48 -21.22 -7.73 -13.37
C GLU A 48 -20.96 -6.32 -12.83
N LYS A 49 -21.30 -5.30 -13.64
CA LYS A 49 -21.23 -3.90 -13.20
C LYS A 49 -22.12 -3.68 -11.98
N GLU A 50 -21.54 -3.16 -10.91
CA GLU A 50 -22.20 -3.02 -9.61
C GLU A 50 -21.83 -1.73 -8.89
N ASP A 51 -22.75 -1.20 -8.09
CA ASP A 51 -22.48 -0.10 -7.17
C ASP A 51 -22.02 -0.70 -5.83
N VAL A 52 -20.83 -0.29 -5.38
CA VAL A 52 -20.19 -0.81 -4.18
C VAL A 52 -19.88 0.33 -3.21
N SER A 53 -20.16 0.12 -1.92
CA SER A 53 -19.66 0.99 -0.86
C SER A 53 -18.62 0.26 -0.01
N VAL A 54 -17.57 0.98 0.39
CA VAL A 54 -16.49 0.47 1.24
C VAL A 54 -16.30 1.41 2.41
N GLU A 55 -16.49 0.89 3.63
CA GLU A 55 -16.15 1.57 4.87
C GLU A 55 -14.89 0.92 5.47
N LEU A 56 -13.97 1.74 5.96
CA LEU A 56 -12.76 1.32 6.63
C LEU A 56 -12.83 1.70 8.10
N ASP A 57 -12.89 0.69 8.97
CA ASP A 57 -12.71 0.86 10.42
C ASP A 57 -11.23 0.59 10.75
N TYR A 58 -10.49 1.67 10.96
CA TYR A 58 -9.05 1.64 11.18
C TYR A 58 -8.70 2.01 12.61
N ALA A 59 -7.93 1.14 13.27
CA ALA A 59 -7.47 1.32 14.65
C ALA A 59 -6.26 2.27 14.72
N GLY A 60 -6.37 3.45 14.12
CA GLY A 60 -5.30 4.45 14.01
C GLY A 60 -5.78 5.71 13.31
N ASP A 61 -4.84 6.53 12.87
CA ASP A 61 -5.10 7.76 12.15
C ASP A 61 -4.81 7.60 10.66
N LEU A 62 -5.79 7.91 9.80
CA LEU A 62 -5.57 7.93 8.35
C LEU A 62 -4.76 9.15 7.97
N THR A 63 -3.65 8.95 7.28
CA THR A 63 -2.72 10.01 6.85
C THR A 63 -2.91 10.39 5.39
N CYS A 64 -3.38 9.47 4.54
CA CYS A 64 -3.64 9.70 3.13
C CYS A 64 -4.75 8.80 2.61
N THR A 65 -5.62 9.32 1.73
CA THR A 65 -6.62 8.52 1.01
C THR A 65 -6.78 9.01 -0.42
N TYR A 66 -7.02 8.09 -1.38
CA TYR A 66 -7.33 8.44 -2.75
C TYR A 66 -8.19 7.36 -3.44
N PRO A 67 -9.40 7.71 -3.98
CA PRO A 67 -10.07 9.02 -3.82
C PRO A 67 -10.28 9.40 -2.36
N GLU A 68 -10.67 10.66 -2.11
CA GLU A 68 -10.89 11.17 -0.75
C GLU A 68 -11.89 10.31 0.03
N TYR A 69 -11.55 9.98 1.28
CA TYR A 69 -12.38 9.19 2.18
C TYR A 69 -13.18 10.08 3.13
N ASN A 70 -14.50 10.07 2.97
CA ASN A 70 -15.43 10.84 3.80
C ASN A 70 -16.32 9.91 4.65
N GLY A 71 -15.70 8.96 5.37
CA GLY A 71 -16.39 7.92 6.15
C GLY A 71 -16.74 6.69 5.32
N LYS A 72 -16.82 6.79 3.99
CA LYS A 72 -16.92 5.66 3.05
C LYS A 72 -16.53 6.08 1.63
N TRP A 73 -16.09 5.12 0.84
CA TRP A 73 -16.08 5.25 -0.62
C TRP A 73 -17.37 4.68 -1.20
N SER A 74 -17.90 5.33 -2.22
CA SER A 74 -19.05 4.84 -2.99
C SER A 74 -18.70 4.93 -4.47
N VAL A 75 -18.60 3.79 -5.14
CA VAL A 75 -18.13 3.69 -6.52
C VAL A 75 -18.98 2.70 -7.31
N THR A 76 -19.11 2.95 -8.62
CA THR A 76 -19.59 1.94 -9.56
C THR A 76 -18.38 1.15 -10.05
N VAL A 77 -18.40 -0.18 -9.94
CA VAL A 77 -17.30 -1.08 -10.27
C VAL A 77 -17.62 -1.88 -11.52
N GLN A 78 -16.63 -1.97 -12.43
CA GLN A 78 -16.71 -2.84 -13.60
C GLN A 78 -16.00 -4.20 -13.32
N PRO A 79 -16.36 -5.28 -14.06
CA PRO A 79 -15.71 -6.58 -13.91
C PRO A 79 -14.19 -6.57 -14.14
N ASP A 80 -13.67 -5.60 -14.87
CA ASP A 80 -12.22 -5.42 -15.10
C ASP A 80 -11.49 -4.72 -13.94
N GLY A 81 -12.22 -4.35 -12.88
CA GLY A 81 -11.71 -3.64 -11.72
C GLY A 81 -11.69 -2.13 -11.84
N THR A 82 -12.20 -1.56 -12.93
CA THR A 82 -12.33 -0.10 -13.05
C THR A 82 -13.40 0.42 -12.11
N LEU A 83 -13.03 1.34 -11.23
CA LEU A 83 -13.91 2.06 -10.31
C LEU A 83 -14.31 3.40 -10.92
N THR A 84 -15.55 3.82 -10.75
CA THR A 84 -16.03 5.15 -11.17
C THR A 84 -16.77 5.81 -10.01
N ASP A 85 -16.39 7.01 -9.64
CA ASP A 85 -17.09 7.79 -8.61
C ASP A 85 -18.32 8.53 -9.15
N ALA A 86 -19.00 9.28 -8.27
CA ALA A 86 -20.21 10.04 -8.63
C ALA A 86 -19.95 11.17 -9.63
N ASP A 87 -18.72 11.67 -9.70
CA ASP A 87 -18.29 12.74 -10.62
C ASP A 87 -17.79 12.18 -11.97
N GLY A 88 -17.81 10.84 -12.13
CA GLY A 88 -17.38 10.14 -13.34
C GLY A 88 -15.87 9.99 -13.48
N GLN A 89 -15.10 10.23 -12.41
CA GLN A 89 -13.67 9.96 -12.41
C GLN A 89 -13.42 8.46 -12.24
N THR A 90 -12.36 7.95 -12.87
CA THR A 90 -12.03 6.53 -12.85
C THR A 90 -10.76 6.24 -12.08
N TYR A 91 -10.75 5.10 -11.36
CA TYR A 91 -9.65 4.63 -10.53
C TYR A 91 -9.41 3.14 -10.75
N ASN A 92 -8.19 2.67 -10.47
CA ASN A 92 -7.85 1.25 -10.52
C ASN A 92 -8.08 0.55 -9.16
N TYR A 93 -8.10 1.31 -8.08
CA TYR A 93 -8.26 0.84 -6.70
C TYR A 93 -8.61 2.01 -5.78
N LEU A 94 -9.07 1.70 -4.57
CA LEU A 94 -9.13 2.65 -3.47
C LEU A 94 -7.81 2.55 -2.69
N TYR A 95 -7.24 3.68 -2.35
CA TYR A 95 -5.95 3.77 -1.69
C TYR A 95 -6.06 4.50 -0.36
N TRP A 96 -5.29 4.06 0.64
CA TRP A 96 -5.14 4.74 1.91
C TRP A 96 -3.75 4.49 2.51
N GLU A 97 -3.36 5.34 3.43
CA GLU A 97 -2.25 5.17 4.36
C GLU A 97 -2.66 5.62 5.75
N GLY A 98 -2.01 5.07 6.76
CA GLY A 98 -2.31 5.39 8.14
C GLY A 98 -1.17 5.07 9.09
N GLU A 99 -1.31 5.51 10.32
CA GLU A 99 -0.39 5.24 11.43
C GLU A 99 -1.17 4.60 12.57
N ASN A 100 -0.61 3.52 13.14
CA ASN A 100 -1.18 2.81 14.28
C ASN A 100 -0.09 2.19 15.16
N ASP A 101 -0.48 1.66 16.32
CA ASP A 101 0.40 1.01 17.29
C ASP A 101 0.46 -0.53 17.11
N THR A 102 0.06 -1.07 15.96
CA THR A 102 0.07 -2.51 15.72
C THR A 102 1.49 -3.06 15.72
N ALA A 103 1.76 -3.98 16.64
CA ALA A 103 3.05 -4.68 16.67
C ALA A 103 3.04 -5.88 15.72
N TYR A 104 3.99 -5.89 14.77
CA TYR A 104 4.16 -7.00 13.84
C TYR A 104 5.20 -8.00 14.35
N ASP A 105 4.89 -9.31 14.26
CA ASP A 105 5.75 -10.41 14.73
C ASP A 105 6.75 -10.82 13.64
N PHE A 106 8.02 -10.57 13.88
CA PHE A 106 9.14 -10.99 13.03
C PHE A 106 9.81 -12.30 13.49
N SER A 107 9.23 -13.04 14.44
CA SER A 107 9.72 -14.36 14.85
C SER A 107 9.57 -15.41 13.76
N LYS A 108 8.66 -15.16 12.79
CA LYS A 108 8.41 -15.97 11.60
C LYS A 108 8.52 -15.09 10.36
N GLY A 109 9.09 -15.65 9.30
CA GLY A 109 9.24 -14.93 8.04
C GLY A 109 10.42 -15.43 7.24
N PHE A 110 10.87 -14.62 6.32
CA PHE A 110 11.90 -14.93 5.35
C PHE A 110 13.04 -13.92 5.49
N CYS A 111 14.29 -14.40 5.46
CA CYS A 111 15.47 -13.55 5.34
C CYS A 111 15.92 -13.60 3.88
N VAL A 112 15.76 -12.50 3.15
CA VAL A 112 15.97 -12.42 1.71
C VAL A 112 17.06 -11.41 1.42
N ALA A 113 18.05 -11.76 0.60
CA ALA A 113 19.05 -10.79 0.14
C ALA A 113 18.36 -9.69 -0.69
N GLY A 114 18.84 -8.45 -0.57
CA GLY A 114 18.26 -7.33 -1.31
C GLY A 114 18.20 -7.60 -2.80
N SER A 115 19.28 -8.15 -3.40
CA SER A 115 19.36 -8.55 -4.80
C SER A 115 18.32 -9.60 -5.23
N ASP A 116 17.82 -10.42 -4.32
CA ASP A 116 16.88 -11.51 -4.59
C ASP A 116 15.43 -11.10 -4.30
N THR A 117 15.21 -9.91 -3.75
CA THR A 117 13.90 -9.44 -3.29
C THR A 117 12.85 -9.45 -4.40
N ALA A 118 13.19 -9.05 -5.63
CA ALA A 118 12.24 -9.04 -6.74
C ALA A 118 11.71 -10.45 -7.05
N ALA A 119 12.61 -11.43 -7.20
CA ALA A 119 12.24 -12.81 -7.51
C ALA A 119 11.46 -13.45 -6.36
N PHE A 120 11.85 -13.15 -5.11
CA PHE A 120 11.12 -13.60 -3.93
C PHE A 120 9.69 -13.06 -3.91
N LEU A 121 9.50 -11.75 -4.11
CA LEU A 121 8.19 -11.12 -4.10
C LEU A 121 7.31 -11.66 -5.25
N GLU A 122 7.86 -11.83 -6.46
CA GLU A 122 7.11 -12.44 -7.57
C GLU A 122 6.53 -13.81 -7.19
N SER A 123 7.36 -14.67 -6.59
CA SER A 123 6.93 -16.01 -6.18
C SER A 123 5.96 -15.97 -4.98
N ALA A 124 6.22 -15.15 -3.98
CA ALA A 124 5.41 -15.09 -2.77
C ALA A 124 4.01 -14.52 -3.05
N LEU A 125 3.91 -13.45 -3.84
CA LEU A 125 2.63 -12.80 -4.16
C LEU A 125 1.76 -13.69 -5.06
N ASP A 126 2.35 -14.44 -5.98
CA ASP A 126 1.65 -15.47 -6.78
C ASP A 126 1.06 -16.56 -5.88
N GLN A 127 1.84 -17.08 -4.92
CA GLN A 127 1.37 -18.07 -3.95
C GLN A 127 0.28 -17.52 -3.01
N LEU A 128 0.30 -16.23 -2.71
CA LEU A 128 -0.72 -15.55 -1.92
C LEU A 128 -1.99 -15.24 -2.73
N GLY A 129 -1.99 -15.48 -4.05
CA GLY A 129 -3.16 -15.36 -4.91
C GLY A 129 -3.33 -14.02 -5.62
N LEU A 130 -2.31 -13.14 -5.61
CA LEU A 130 -2.36 -11.89 -6.37
C LEU A 130 -2.22 -12.16 -7.87
N THR A 131 -2.98 -11.43 -8.68
CA THR A 131 -2.78 -11.40 -10.13
C THR A 131 -1.43 -10.78 -10.47
N ARG A 132 -0.91 -11.06 -11.68
CA ARG A 132 0.35 -10.44 -12.15
C ARG A 132 0.31 -8.90 -12.16
N LYS A 133 -0.86 -8.32 -12.44
CA LYS A 133 -1.05 -6.86 -12.41
C LYS A 133 -0.87 -6.31 -10.99
N GLU A 134 -1.56 -6.89 -10.02
CA GLU A 134 -1.49 -6.49 -8.60
C GLU A 134 -0.09 -6.70 -8.01
N ALA A 135 0.51 -7.87 -8.27
CA ALA A 135 1.87 -8.16 -7.85
C ALA A 135 2.88 -7.16 -8.45
N ASN A 136 2.71 -6.76 -9.71
CA ASN A 136 3.58 -5.77 -10.34
C ASN A 136 3.47 -4.39 -9.67
N GLU A 137 2.27 -3.92 -9.36
CA GLU A 137 2.06 -2.65 -8.65
C GLU A 137 2.64 -2.70 -7.23
N PHE A 138 2.51 -3.84 -6.54
CA PHE A 138 3.12 -4.07 -5.23
C PHE A 138 4.65 -3.99 -5.31
N ILE A 139 5.26 -4.75 -6.22
CA ILE A 139 6.72 -4.84 -6.36
C ILE A 139 7.33 -3.49 -6.76
N VAL A 140 6.72 -2.76 -7.68
CA VAL A 140 7.22 -1.45 -8.14
C VAL A 140 7.29 -0.43 -6.99
N TYR A 141 6.38 -0.54 -6.03
CA TYR A 141 6.41 0.33 -4.85
C TYR A 141 7.48 -0.09 -3.83
N TRP A 142 7.53 -1.38 -3.47
CA TRP A 142 8.37 -1.85 -2.37
C TRP A 142 9.82 -2.12 -2.75
N LEU A 143 10.08 -2.62 -3.96
CA LEU A 143 11.42 -3.02 -4.40
C LEU A 143 12.47 -1.92 -4.27
N PRO A 144 12.21 -0.64 -4.64
CA PRO A 144 13.20 0.42 -4.50
C PRO A 144 13.66 0.68 -3.07
N LEU A 145 12.85 0.31 -2.07
CA LEU A 145 13.16 0.46 -0.65
C LEU A 145 13.95 -0.73 -0.08
N MET A 146 13.97 -1.86 -0.80
CA MET A 146 14.46 -3.13 -0.30
C MET A 146 15.69 -3.67 -1.04
N GLN A 147 15.81 -3.40 -2.35
CA GLN A 147 16.78 -4.06 -3.22
C GLN A 147 18.26 -3.76 -2.87
N ASP A 148 18.54 -2.60 -2.31
CA ASP A 148 19.89 -2.16 -1.97
C ASP A 148 20.31 -2.55 -0.54
N ASN A 149 19.41 -3.13 0.25
CA ASN A 149 19.74 -3.63 1.57
C ASN A 149 20.57 -4.92 1.47
N PRO A 150 21.51 -5.19 2.39
CA PRO A 150 22.20 -6.49 2.43
C PRO A 150 21.20 -7.65 2.52
N TYR A 151 20.27 -7.56 3.47
CA TYR A 151 19.15 -8.49 3.62
C TYR A 151 17.90 -7.75 4.11
N ASN A 152 16.75 -8.37 3.86
CA ASN A 152 15.45 -7.96 4.38
C ASN A 152 14.82 -9.13 5.16
N VAL A 153 14.32 -8.86 6.35
CA VAL A 153 13.39 -9.80 7.03
C VAL A 153 11.99 -9.41 6.59
N ILE A 154 11.28 -10.35 5.97
CA ILE A 154 9.96 -10.17 5.39
C ILE A 154 8.97 -11.12 6.09
N SER A 155 7.85 -10.61 6.56
CA SER A 155 6.79 -11.39 7.21
C SER A 155 5.41 -10.96 6.68
N PHE A 156 4.61 -11.93 6.23
CA PHE A 156 3.23 -11.67 5.83
C PHE A 156 2.32 -11.85 7.04
N GLN A 157 1.57 -10.79 7.42
CA GLN A 157 0.86 -10.68 8.68
C GLN A 157 -0.60 -10.26 8.49
N ALA A 158 -1.33 -11.03 7.68
CA ALA A 158 -2.72 -10.74 7.33
C ALA A 158 -3.65 -10.62 8.56
N ASP A 159 -3.47 -11.47 9.58
CA ASP A 159 -4.36 -11.49 10.75
C ASP A 159 -4.25 -10.22 11.59
N ALA A 160 -3.03 -9.78 11.93
CA ALA A 160 -2.79 -8.56 12.69
C ALA A 160 -3.30 -7.33 11.93
N TYR A 161 -3.00 -7.27 10.64
CA TYR A 161 -3.47 -6.20 9.77
C TYR A 161 -5.00 -6.17 9.65
N THR A 162 -5.65 -7.34 9.47
CA THR A 162 -7.11 -7.41 9.36
C THR A 162 -7.82 -6.96 10.64
N GLN A 163 -7.21 -7.19 11.80
CA GLN A 163 -7.76 -6.70 13.08
C GLN A 163 -7.63 -5.18 13.22
N ALA A 164 -6.53 -4.60 12.74
CA ALA A 164 -6.28 -3.16 12.81
C ALA A 164 -7.04 -2.36 11.73
N ALA A 165 -7.34 -2.97 10.57
CA ALA A 165 -7.98 -2.33 9.43
C ALA A 165 -9.13 -3.20 8.92
N GLN A 166 -10.32 -3.05 9.52
CA GLN A 166 -11.50 -3.81 9.13
C GLN A 166 -12.19 -3.13 7.94
N LEU A 167 -12.61 -3.93 6.95
CA LEU A 167 -13.36 -3.46 5.80
C LEU A 167 -14.81 -3.95 5.89
N HIS A 168 -15.73 -3.02 5.70
CA HIS A 168 -17.15 -3.29 5.52
C HIS A 168 -17.52 -2.94 4.09
N ILE A 169 -17.80 -3.96 3.28
CA ILE A 169 -18.06 -3.84 1.84
C ILE A 169 -19.53 -4.22 1.60
N ASP A 170 -20.27 -3.36 0.91
CA ASP A 170 -21.64 -3.60 0.55
C ASP A 170 -21.83 -3.39 -0.97
N PRO A 171 -22.29 -4.41 -1.72
CA PRO A 171 -22.64 -5.77 -1.26
C PRO A 171 -21.44 -6.56 -0.71
N GLU A 172 -21.71 -7.51 0.20
CA GLU A 172 -20.68 -8.38 0.79
C GLU A 172 -20.03 -9.24 -0.30
N PRO A 173 -18.70 -9.20 -0.47
CA PRO A 173 -18.03 -9.97 -1.52
C PRO A 173 -17.98 -11.47 -1.16
N ASP A 174 -18.09 -12.33 -2.16
CA ASP A 174 -17.94 -13.79 -2.00
C ASP A 174 -16.55 -14.19 -1.50
N THR A 175 -15.53 -13.38 -1.79
CA THR A 175 -14.14 -13.63 -1.41
C THR A 175 -13.44 -12.33 -1.06
N LEU A 176 -12.77 -12.31 0.08
CA LEU A 176 -11.90 -11.21 0.51
C LEU A 176 -10.48 -11.73 0.73
N LEU A 177 -9.56 -11.38 -0.18
CA LEU A 177 -8.14 -11.68 -0.04
C LEU A 177 -7.44 -10.49 0.63
N ARG A 178 -6.73 -10.76 1.74
CA ARG A 178 -5.95 -9.74 2.46
C ARG A 178 -4.47 -10.13 2.44
N VAL A 179 -3.64 -9.28 1.87
CA VAL A 179 -2.18 -9.45 1.84
C VAL A 179 -1.54 -8.23 2.48
N PHE A 180 -0.77 -8.48 3.53
CA PHE A 180 -0.01 -7.45 4.22
C PHE A 180 1.42 -7.93 4.46
N MET A 181 2.39 -7.12 4.06
CA MET A 181 3.81 -7.41 4.22
C MET A 181 4.43 -6.44 5.23
N ALA A 182 4.86 -6.97 6.37
CA ALA A 182 5.79 -6.28 7.26
C ALA A 182 7.22 -6.64 6.87
N TRP A 183 8.12 -5.66 6.86
CA TRP A 183 9.53 -5.92 6.55
C TRP A 183 10.46 -4.95 7.29
N LYS A 184 11.71 -5.35 7.45
CA LYS A 184 12.79 -4.50 7.96
C LYS A 184 14.14 -4.88 7.36
N PRO A 185 15.05 -3.91 7.15
CA PRO A 185 16.42 -4.20 6.72
C PRO A 185 17.22 -4.85 7.87
N VAL A 186 18.19 -5.70 7.52
CA VAL A 186 19.16 -6.34 8.43
C VAL A 186 20.53 -6.43 7.78
#